data_55b98f601c1c8e0447f23531b061f2ef
#
_entry.id   55b98f601c1c8e0447f23531b061f2ef
#
_cell.length_a   1.000
_cell.length_b   1.000
_cell.length_c   1.000
_cell.angle_alpha   90.00
_cell.angle_beta   90.00
_cell.angle_gamma   90.00
#
_symmetry.space_group_name_H-M   'P 1'
#
loop_
_entity.id
_entity.type
_entity.pdbx_description
1 polymer ?
#
loop_
_entity_poly.entity_id
_entity_poly.type
_entity_poly.pdbx_seq_one_letter_code
_entity_poly.pdbx_strand_id
1 'polypeptide(L)'
;MVNVNLLMCTIMKKSYYLLGFLPLFYSCSEIEDLPNVESSVSNVTTRAAGDGVYDVLGYGYDITDDYMGENSTRLKILDVEAFVKANPNRFDKQFSGVIDQRCFAGADAQSFLSQIITDTNFSGSVGSLPEKKDKEGFFSGTITTGFKTSSKYFYSSKYSFARAEVFKKQRRYLLNTDIETLSKYLLSSFVEDLNKYSADKIVEMYGTHVLTNITVGGKYTAYYKSAIIEENSSTEKTKIVSAGAKYNLSNIGLDAHGSWSKTEVEERNKKNSNWECYIKALGGSTSGTTITLAPEQGPSFSINLGAWTESVDDQHSRLFDVNWNATYPIYDLISDPIKKQEMKEAVFRYIDSRKIEMLNTSFVYQSFNGKEHYYCTFYGPSYGSGDLIYEAAVFSIYTEQVLETVPLYQYWNGGDHFYSTDYYPGGVSGYRFEGPLGYVYTKPHPEAIPLYRYFNGVDHFYTTILGYYEGYKFESVECYVLPLE
;
A
#
# COMPACT_ATOMS: atom_id res chain seq x y z
N MET A 1 49.84 25.30 -20.08
CA MET A 1 50.35 26.49 -19.33
C MET A 1 49.16 27.37 -19.01
N VAL A 2 48.99 27.60 -17.70
CA VAL A 2 48.45 28.79 -17.02
C VAL A 2 46.94 29.01 -17.14
N ASN A 3 46.15 29.27 -16.12
CA ASN A 3 46.24 29.18 -14.67
C ASN A 3 44.80 29.38 -14.12
N VAL A 4 44.56 28.69 -13.04
CA VAL A 4 43.54 28.82 -12.02
C VAL A 4 43.36 30.27 -11.57
N ASN A 5 42.10 30.67 -11.24
CA ASN A 5 41.87 31.59 -10.13
C ASN A 5 40.58 31.26 -9.36
N LEU A 6 40.83 30.83 -8.18
CA LEU A 6 39.97 30.64 -7.04
C LEU A 6 39.63 32.01 -6.42
N LEU A 7 38.39 32.33 -6.13
CA LEU A 7 38.06 33.45 -5.24
C LEU A 7 37.16 33.00 -4.12
N MET A 8 37.79 32.82 -2.97
CA MET A 8 37.12 32.76 -1.63
C MET A 8 36.51 34.15 -1.35
N CYS A 9 35.33 34.17 -0.81
CA CYS A 9 34.81 35.33 -0.11
C CYS A 9 34.39 34.94 1.32
N THR A 10 35.03 35.65 2.25
CA THR A 10 35.10 35.42 3.69
C THR A 10 33.86 35.96 4.40
N ILE A 11 33.43 35.21 5.39
CA ILE A 11 32.40 35.50 6.38
C ILE A 11 32.74 36.72 7.25
N MET A 12 31.81 37.61 7.48
CA MET A 12 31.82 38.49 8.65
C MET A 12 30.56 38.30 9.51
N LYS A 13 30.81 37.79 10.73
CA LYS A 13 29.88 37.81 11.86
C LYS A 13 29.70 39.23 12.37
N LYS A 14 28.47 39.64 12.65
CA LYS A 14 28.17 40.64 13.67
C LYS A 14 26.98 40.21 14.51
N SER A 15 27.29 39.95 15.79
CA SER A 15 26.33 39.83 16.90
C SER A 15 25.78 41.23 17.25
N TYR A 16 24.47 41.30 17.49
CA TYR A 16 23.89 42.33 18.38
C TYR A 16 22.90 41.64 19.31
N TYR A 17 23.19 41.73 20.61
CA TYR A 17 22.25 41.53 21.72
C TYR A 17 21.32 42.74 21.81
N LEU A 18 20.02 42.51 21.94
CA LEU A 18 19.13 43.45 22.56
C LEU A 18 18.08 42.71 23.38
N LEU A 19 18.13 42.95 24.70
CA LEU A 19 17.08 42.64 25.67
C LEU A 19 15.88 43.58 25.45
N GLY A 20 14.67 43.04 25.64
CA GLY A 20 13.53 43.95 25.80
C GLY A 20 12.17 43.24 25.90
N PHE A 21 11.71 43.04 27.13
CA PHE A 21 10.34 43.10 27.63
C PHE A 21 9.20 42.25 26.99
N LEU A 22 8.75 41.30 27.79
CA LEU A 22 7.37 40.75 27.74
C LEU A 22 6.34 41.79 28.19
N PRO A 23 5.13 41.75 27.61
CA PRO A 23 3.94 41.86 28.42
C PRO A 23 3.08 40.59 28.29
N LEU A 24 2.75 40.07 29.47
CA LEU A 24 1.70 39.07 29.70
C LEU A 24 0.35 39.69 29.37
N PHE A 25 -0.34 39.17 28.37
CA PHE A 25 -1.80 39.34 28.27
C PHE A 25 -2.48 38.02 28.60
N TYR A 26 -3.03 37.94 29.81
CA TYR A 26 -4.08 37.00 30.15
C TYR A 26 -5.33 37.42 29.38
N SER A 27 -5.79 36.55 28.49
CA SER A 27 -7.14 36.56 27.97
C SER A 27 -7.81 35.27 28.40
N CYS A 28 -8.61 35.31 29.44
CA CYS A 28 -9.63 34.30 29.71
C CYS A 28 -10.68 34.40 28.63
N SER A 29 -10.81 33.37 27.83
CA SER A 29 -12.05 33.04 27.14
C SER A 29 -12.58 31.75 27.78
N GLU A 30 -13.72 31.90 28.45
CA GLU A 30 -14.54 30.79 28.92
C GLU A 30 -14.94 29.97 27.71
N ILE A 31 -14.40 28.75 27.62
CA ILE A 31 -14.90 27.69 26.72
C ILE A 31 -15.98 27.01 27.54
N GLU A 32 -17.23 27.14 27.12
CA GLU A 32 -18.33 26.35 27.63
C GLU A 32 -17.99 24.86 27.58
N ASP A 33 -18.08 24.20 28.71
CA ASP A 33 -17.95 22.77 28.88
C ASP A 33 -19.00 22.04 28.03
N LEU A 34 -18.61 21.57 26.85
CA LEU A 34 -19.33 20.50 26.19
C LEU A 34 -19.15 19.24 27.04
N PRO A 35 -20.22 18.47 27.31
CA PRO A 35 -20.12 17.27 28.12
C PRO A 35 -19.10 16.32 27.49
N ASN A 36 -18.07 16.01 28.27
CA ASN A 36 -17.08 14.98 27.98
C ASN A 36 -17.83 13.66 27.80
N VAL A 37 -18.10 13.31 26.53
CA VAL A 37 -18.39 11.92 26.19
C VAL A 37 -17.04 11.22 26.34
N GLU A 38 -16.79 10.70 27.54
CA GLU A 38 -15.77 9.69 27.74
C GLU A 38 -16.05 8.55 26.73
N SER A 39 -15.39 8.62 25.58
CA SER A 39 -15.18 7.45 24.76
C SER A 39 -14.32 6.51 25.60
N SER A 40 -14.98 5.66 26.38
CA SER A 40 -14.36 4.46 26.91
C SER A 40 -14.03 3.55 25.70
N VAL A 41 -13.02 3.95 24.94
CA VAL A 41 -12.25 3.01 24.14
C VAL A 41 -11.52 2.17 25.19
N SER A 42 -12.19 1.10 25.64
CA SER A 42 -11.50 0.02 26.29
C SER A 42 -10.35 -0.32 25.37
N ASN A 43 -9.10 -0.17 25.85
CA ASN A 43 -7.93 -0.70 25.19
C ASN A 43 -8.16 -2.20 25.00
N VAL A 44 -8.73 -2.56 23.86
CA VAL A 44 -8.82 -3.94 23.41
C VAL A 44 -7.38 -4.32 23.10
N THR A 45 -6.73 -4.93 24.09
CA THR A 45 -5.41 -5.52 23.90
C THR A 45 -5.62 -6.67 22.92
N THR A 46 -5.38 -6.39 21.64
CA THR A 46 -5.31 -7.40 20.59
C THR A 46 -4.14 -8.31 20.97
N ARG A 47 -4.45 -9.52 21.43
CA ARG A 47 -3.44 -10.52 21.74
C ARG A 47 -3.01 -11.19 20.43
N ALA A 48 -2.09 -10.56 19.71
CA ALA A 48 -1.35 -11.25 18.66
C ALA A 48 -0.30 -12.23 19.24
N ALA A 49 -0.23 -12.31 20.57
CA ALA A 49 0.76 -13.08 21.30
C ALA A 49 0.24 -14.44 21.68
N GLY A 50 0.99 -15.48 21.31
CA GLY A 50 0.75 -16.85 21.70
C GLY A 50 0.82 -17.04 23.23
N ASP A 51 -0.14 -17.83 23.76
CA ASP A 51 -0.05 -18.39 25.09
C ASP A 51 0.69 -19.74 25.11
N GLY A 52 1.11 -20.22 23.90
CA GLY A 52 1.75 -21.50 23.70
C GLY A 52 0.80 -22.70 23.89
N VAL A 53 -0.47 -22.46 24.23
CA VAL A 53 -1.48 -23.51 24.46
C VAL A 53 -2.42 -23.63 23.26
N TYR A 54 -3.21 -22.61 22.99
CA TYR A 54 -4.15 -22.54 21.85
C TYR A 54 -3.91 -21.32 20.97
N ASP A 55 -3.05 -20.40 21.39
CA ASP A 55 -2.75 -19.17 20.71
C ASP A 55 -4.00 -18.32 20.41
N VAL A 56 -4.12 -17.81 19.20
CA VAL A 56 -5.30 -17.05 18.75
C VAL A 56 -6.36 -17.92 18.10
N LEU A 57 -6.33 -19.24 18.34
CA LEU A 57 -7.37 -20.14 17.87
C LEU A 57 -8.70 -19.80 18.52
N GLY A 58 -9.78 -19.73 17.75
CA GLY A 58 -11.11 -19.32 18.21
C GLY A 58 -11.31 -17.82 18.39
N TYR A 59 -10.30 -17.01 18.03
CA TYR A 59 -10.44 -15.56 17.97
C TYR A 59 -11.08 -15.11 16.66
N GLY A 60 -11.70 -13.93 16.70
CA GLY A 60 -12.14 -13.23 15.52
C GLY A 60 -10.97 -12.69 14.71
N TYR A 61 -11.21 -12.50 13.43
CA TYR A 61 -10.21 -11.98 12.49
C TYR A 61 -10.86 -11.01 11.50
N ASP A 62 -10.22 -9.87 11.30
CA ASP A 62 -10.62 -8.86 10.30
C ASP A 62 -9.85 -9.06 9.01
N ILE A 63 -10.50 -9.56 7.97
CA ILE A 63 -9.88 -9.80 6.67
C ILE A 63 -9.54 -8.52 5.91
N THR A 64 -10.08 -7.38 6.33
CA THR A 64 -9.87 -6.08 5.68
C THR A 64 -8.67 -5.31 6.23
N ASP A 65 -8.06 -5.82 7.30
CA ASP A 65 -6.87 -5.25 7.92
C ASP A 65 -5.58 -5.84 7.31
N ASP A 66 -4.41 -5.51 7.87
CA ASP A 66 -3.13 -6.03 7.39
C ASP A 66 -3.13 -7.57 7.41
N TYR A 67 -2.80 -8.17 6.26
CA TYR A 67 -2.73 -9.62 6.15
C TYR A 67 -1.72 -10.21 7.14
N MET A 68 -2.21 -11.03 8.09
CA MET A 68 -1.43 -11.55 9.23
C MET A 68 -0.77 -10.45 10.08
N GLY A 69 -1.41 -9.27 10.16
CA GLY A 69 -1.03 -8.20 11.05
C GLY A 69 -1.52 -8.43 12.49
N GLU A 70 -0.91 -7.75 13.45
CA GLU A 70 -1.28 -7.87 14.87
C GLU A 70 -2.71 -7.38 15.13
N ASN A 71 -3.13 -6.34 14.42
CA ASN A 71 -4.45 -5.72 14.58
C ASN A 71 -5.58 -6.49 13.88
N SER A 72 -5.25 -7.43 13.00
CA SER A 72 -6.26 -8.21 12.28
C SER A 72 -6.93 -9.25 13.17
N THR A 73 -6.29 -9.68 14.27
CA THR A 73 -6.88 -10.53 15.29
C THR A 73 -7.77 -9.70 16.22
N ARG A 74 -9.01 -10.13 16.42
CA ARG A 74 -10.03 -9.44 17.20
C ARG A 74 -10.34 -10.18 18.51
N LEU A 75 -11.46 -9.88 19.16
CA LEU A 75 -11.89 -10.53 20.40
C LEU A 75 -12.14 -12.03 20.21
N LYS A 76 -11.98 -12.81 21.26
CA LYS A 76 -12.19 -14.26 21.26
C LYS A 76 -13.68 -14.59 21.12
N ILE A 77 -14.00 -15.52 20.23
CA ILE A 77 -15.36 -15.96 19.89
C ILE A 77 -15.68 -17.34 20.50
N LEU A 78 -14.71 -18.27 20.40
CA LEU A 78 -14.91 -19.67 20.81
C LEU A 78 -14.24 -19.97 22.16
N ASP A 79 -14.92 -20.75 22.98
CA ASP A 79 -14.34 -21.43 24.14
C ASP A 79 -13.57 -22.68 23.67
N VAL A 80 -12.34 -22.44 23.18
CA VAL A 80 -11.49 -23.52 22.68
C VAL A 80 -11.12 -24.52 23.76
N GLU A 81 -10.99 -24.09 25.00
CA GLU A 81 -10.65 -24.96 26.10
C GLU A 81 -11.79 -25.95 26.38
N ALA A 82 -13.04 -25.47 26.47
CA ALA A 82 -14.21 -26.34 26.60
C ALA A 82 -14.36 -27.27 25.40
N PHE A 83 -14.14 -26.80 24.20
CA PHE A 83 -14.17 -27.62 22.99
C PHE A 83 -13.15 -28.75 23.05
N VAL A 84 -11.88 -28.45 23.35
CA VAL A 84 -10.80 -29.45 23.39
C VAL A 84 -11.02 -30.46 24.50
N LYS A 85 -11.51 -30.01 25.66
CA LYS A 85 -11.88 -30.92 26.78
C LYS A 85 -12.97 -31.91 26.39
N ALA A 86 -13.96 -31.47 25.64
CA ALA A 86 -15.06 -32.32 25.19
C ALA A 86 -14.72 -33.18 23.97
N ASN A 87 -13.80 -32.72 23.13
CA ASN A 87 -13.44 -33.32 21.83
C ASN A 87 -11.91 -33.44 21.64
N PRO A 88 -11.18 -34.15 22.52
CA PRO A 88 -9.72 -34.16 22.52
C PRO A 88 -9.13 -34.67 21.20
N ASN A 89 -9.82 -35.58 20.51
CA ASN A 89 -9.39 -36.17 19.24
C ASN A 89 -9.67 -35.26 18.01
N ARG A 90 -10.27 -34.09 18.22
CA ARG A 90 -10.58 -33.10 17.17
C ARG A 90 -9.74 -31.86 17.28
N PHE A 91 -8.73 -31.83 18.13
CA PHE A 91 -7.75 -30.78 18.26
C PHE A 91 -6.38 -31.29 17.85
N ASP A 92 -5.80 -30.69 16.83
CA ASP A 92 -4.45 -30.98 16.36
C ASP A 92 -3.49 -29.85 16.72
N LYS A 93 -2.37 -30.22 17.33
CA LYS A 93 -1.24 -29.34 17.62
C LYS A 93 0.03 -29.97 17.02
N GLN A 94 0.49 -29.42 15.90
CA GLN A 94 1.62 -29.98 15.15
C GLN A 94 2.81 -29.03 15.18
N PHE A 95 4.00 -29.57 15.49
CA PHE A 95 5.26 -28.84 15.34
C PHE A 95 5.68 -28.81 13.87
N SER A 96 6.22 -27.68 13.40
CA SER A 96 6.71 -27.49 12.03
C SER A 96 8.21 -27.29 11.96
N GLY A 97 8.77 -26.27 12.61
CA GLY A 97 10.19 -25.92 12.59
C GLY A 97 10.73 -25.44 11.23
N VAL A 98 9.86 -25.29 10.22
CA VAL A 98 10.27 -24.90 8.87
C VAL A 98 10.71 -23.45 8.82
N ILE A 99 11.90 -23.21 8.28
CA ILE A 99 12.41 -21.88 7.93
C ILE A 99 12.34 -21.75 6.42
N ASP A 100 11.74 -20.67 5.93
CA ASP A 100 11.52 -20.45 4.49
C ASP A 100 11.28 -18.95 4.22
N GLN A 101 11.03 -18.63 2.96
CA GLN A 101 10.78 -17.27 2.48
C GLN A 101 9.66 -17.27 1.45
N ARG A 102 8.97 -16.13 1.34
CA ARG A 102 7.97 -15.90 0.30
C ARG A 102 7.96 -14.43 -0.11
N CYS A 103 7.43 -14.15 -1.30
CA CYS A 103 7.30 -12.80 -1.80
C CYS A 103 6.01 -12.68 -2.60
N PHE A 104 5.16 -11.73 -2.22
CA PHE A 104 4.02 -11.29 -2.99
C PHE A 104 4.39 -9.98 -3.68
N ALA A 105 4.01 -9.78 -4.93
CA ALA A 105 4.31 -8.55 -5.64
C ALA A 105 3.30 -8.27 -6.76
N GLY A 106 3.14 -6.99 -7.12
CA GLY A 106 2.28 -6.58 -8.20
C GLY A 106 2.75 -5.27 -8.82
N ALA A 107 2.48 -5.10 -10.11
CA ALA A 107 2.76 -3.87 -10.84
C ALA A 107 1.95 -2.67 -10.34
N ASP A 108 0.86 -2.93 -9.64
CA ASP A 108 -0.04 -1.98 -8.99
C ASP A 108 -0.67 -2.62 -7.74
N ALA A 109 -1.48 -1.85 -7.02
CA ALA A 109 -2.16 -2.31 -5.82
C ALA A 109 -3.11 -3.48 -6.09
N GLN A 110 -3.81 -3.48 -7.22
CA GLN A 110 -4.77 -4.51 -7.59
C GLN A 110 -4.08 -5.86 -7.85
N SER A 111 -3.06 -5.86 -8.69
CA SER A 111 -2.30 -7.08 -9.01
C SER A 111 -1.56 -7.64 -7.78
N PHE A 112 -1.05 -6.77 -6.91
CA PHE A 112 -0.42 -7.16 -5.64
C PHE A 112 -1.39 -7.90 -4.72
N LEU A 113 -2.60 -7.34 -4.49
CA LEU A 113 -3.61 -7.97 -3.64
C LEU A 113 -4.18 -9.24 -4.25
N SER A 114 -4.40 -9.25 -5.58
CA SER A 114 -4.83 -10.44 -6.30
C SER A 114 -3.84 -11.61 -6.12
N GLN A 115 -2.54 -11.32 -6.09
CA GLN A 115 -1.54 -12.35 -5.82
C GLN A 115 -1.65 -12.90 -4.39
N ILE A 116 -1.78 -12.03 -3.38
CA ILE A 116 -1.96 -12.47 -1.99
C ILE A 116 -3.20 -13.36 -1.87
N ILE A 117 -4.33 -12.93 -2.45
CA ILE A 117 -5.59 -13.67 -2.43
C ILE A 117 -5.43 -15.06 -3.07
N THR A 118 -4.78 -15.12 -4.23
CA THR A 118 -4.58 -16.36 -4.97
C THR A 118 -3.64 -17.31 -4.23
N ASP A 119 -2.48 -16.83 -3.81
CA ASP A 119 -1.43 -17.66 -3.19
C ASP A 119 -1.83 -18.19 -1.80
N THR A 120 -2.75 -17.50 -1.13
CA THR A 120 -3.23 -17.89 0.20
C THR A 120 -4.57 -18.61 0.18
N ASN A 121 -5.20 -18.80 -0.98
CA ASN A 121 -6.57 -19.30 -1.14
C ASN A 121 -7.63 -18.48 -0.38
N PHE A 122 -7.37 -17.19 -0.21
CA PHE A 122 -8.24 -16.29 0.52
C PHE A 122 -9.60 -16.05 -0.16
N SER A 123 -9.69 -16.23 -1.47
CA SER A 123 -10.87 -15.97 -2.29
C SER A 123 -12.11 -16.81 -1.91
N GLY A 124 -11.91 -18.01 -1.34
CA GLY A 124 -13.02 -18.90 -0.97
C GLY A 124 -13.80 -18.48 0.28
N SER A 125 -13.23 -17.61 1.13
CA SER A 125 -13.83 -17.15 2.38
C SER A 125 -14.48 -15.76 2.27
N VAL A 126 -14.13 -14.98 1.25
CA VAL A 126 -14.70 -13.65 1.03
C VAL A 126 -15.99 -13.75 0.22
N GLY A 127 -17.14 -13.88 0.91
CA GLY A 127 -18.45 -13.76 0.26
C GLY A 127 -18.59 -12.38 -0.40
N SER A 128 -18.99 -12.34 -1.68
CA SER A 128 -19.40 -11.10 -2.34
C SER A 128 -20.91 -10.93 -2.22
N LEU A 129 -21.38 -9.69 -2.07
CA LEU A 129 -22.79 -9.37 -2.26
C LEU A 129 -23.21 -9.83 -3.65
N PRO A 130 -24.35 -10.54 -3.81
CA PRO A 130 -24.80 -11.08 -5.11
C PRO A 130 -24.93 -10.03 -6.22
N GLU A 131 -25.16 -8.78 -5.84
CA GLU A 131 -25.42 -7.66 -6.75
C GLU A 131 -24.15 -6.94 -7.27
N LYS A 132 -22.97 -7.26 -6.73
CA LYS A 132 -21.70 -6.59 -7.06
C LYS A 132 -20.58 -7.57 -7.43
N LYS A 133 -20.89 -8.61 -8.19
CA LYS A 133 -19.93 -9.65 -8.61
C LYS A 133 -18.76 -9.15 -9.46
N ASP A 134 -18.82 -7.94 -10.01
CA ASP A 134 -17.90 -7.47 -11.05
C ASP A 134 -16.76 -6.58 -10.52
N LYS A 135 -16.73 -6.28 -9.22
CA LYS A 135 -15.60 -5.56 -8.61
C LYS A 135 -15.01 -6.42 -7.51
N GLU A 136 -13.94 -7.14 -7.82
CA GLU A 136 -13.07 -7.72 -6.80
C GLU A 136 -12.60 -6.60 -5.88
N GLY A 137 -12.96 -6.69 -4.60
CA GLY A 137 -12.65 -5.64 -3.65
C GLY A 137 -11.29 -5.87 -3.03
N PHE A 138 -10.44 -4.86 -3.10
CA PHE A 138 -9.13 -4.83 -2.48
C PHE A 138 -9.20 -4.02 -1.19
N PHE A 139 -8.46 -4.46 -0.15
CA PHE A 139 -8.53 -3.88 1.17
C PHE A 139 -7.31 -3.01 1.47
N SER A 140 -7.55 -1.80 1.97
CA SER A 140 -6.51 -0.82 2.25
C SER A 140 -5.49 -1.29 3.30
N GLY A 141 -5.94 -2.00 4.34
CA GLY A 141 -5.10 -2.40 5.46
C GLY A 141 -3.88 -3.21 5.07
N THR A 142 -4.04 -4.13 4.11
CA THR A 142 -2.94 -4.98 3.63
C THR A 142 -1.83 -4.22 2.88
N ILE A 143 -2.15 -3.05 2.30
CA ILE A 143 -1.20 -2.25 1.52
C ILE A 143 -0.63 -1.11 2.34
N THR A 144 -1.46 -0.41 3.13
CA THR A 144 -1.08 0.84 3.80
C THR A 144 -0.27 0.63 5.07
N THR A 145 -0.31 -0.57 5.64
CA THR A 145 0.42 -0.85 6.88
C THR A 145 1.92 -0.61 6.70
N GLY A 146 2.44 0.32 7.48
CA GLY A 146 3.86 0.65 7.49
C GLY A 146 4.28 1.81 6.60
N PHE A 147 3.48 2.24 5.63
CA PHE A 147 3.80 3.40 4.80
C PHE A 147 3.28 4.71 5.42
N LYS A 148 4.06 5.78 5.27
CA LYS A 148 3.77 7.07 5.90
C LYS A 148 2.67 7.87 5.22
N THR A 149 2.37 7.57 3.96
CA THR A 149 1.39 8.30 3.16
C THR A 149 0.11 7.51 3.01
N SER A 150 -1.00 8.08 3.48
CA SER A 150 -2.37 7.60 3.25
C SER A 150 -3.10 8.44 2.20
N SER A 151 -2.37 9.06 1.25
CA SER A 151 -3.00 9.87 0.21
C SER A 151 -3.81 8.98 -0.75
N LYS A 152 -4.84 9.54 -1.35
CA LYS A 152 -5.66 8.89 -2.40
C LYS A 152 -4.80 8.32 -3.55
N TYR A 153 -3.67 8.98 -3.87
CA TYR A 153 -2.72 8.53 -4.90
C TYR A 153 -1.88 7.32 -4.53
N PHE A 154 -1.87 6.92 -3.25
CA PHE A 154 -1.19 5.70 -2.84
C PHE A 154 -1.65 4.48 -3.64
N TYR A 155 -2.94 4.45 -4.03
CA TYR A 155 -3.53 3.37 -4.82
C TYR A 155 -3.56 3.65 -6.32
N SER A 156 -2.79 4.60 -6.80
CA SER A 156 -2.67 4.83 -8.23
C SER A 156 -1.84 3.74 -8.90
N SER A 157 -2.08 3.46 -10.16
CA SER A 157 -1.28 2.52 -10.98
C SER A 157 0.17 2.96 -11.22
N LYS A 158 0.53 4.15 -10.71
CA LYS A 158 1.89 4.69 -10.66
C LYS A 158 2.82 3.83 -9.79
N TYR A 159 2.33 3.27 -8.68
CA TYR A 159 3.15 2.52 -7.74
C TYR A 159 2.99 1.01 -7.90
N SER A 160 4.13 0.32 -7.85
CA SER A 160 4.23 -1.13 -7.72
C SER A 160 4.51 -1.49 -6.27
N PHE A 161 4.01 -2.64 -5.82
CA PHE A 161 4.07 -3.09 -4.44
C PHE A 161 4.67 -4.48 -4.32
N ALA A 162 5.43 -4.70 -3.23
CA ALA A 162 5.91 -6.02 -2.85
C ALA A 162 5.88 -6.21 -1.33
N ARG A 163 5.70 -7.45 -0.92
CA ARG A 163 5.82 -7.92 0.44
C ARG A 163 6.70 -9.16 0.44
N ALA A 164 7.95 -9.03 0.86
CA ALA A 164 8.88 -10.14 1.01
C ALA A 164 8.97 -10.54 2.49
N GLU A 165 9.00 -11.84 2.75
CA GLU A 165 9.05 -12.40 4.09
C GLU A 165 10.13 -13.46 4.21
N VAL A 166 10.88 -13.43 5.32
CA VAL A 166 11.70 -14.52 5.83
C VAL A 166 11.09 -14.97 7.15
N PHE A 167 10.81 -16.25 7.32
CA PHE A 167 10.00 -16.74 8.43
C PHE A 167 10.43 -18.11 8.97
N LYS A 168 10.04 -18.36 10.24
CA LYS A 168 10.06 -19.68 10.87
C LYS A 168 8.63 -20.05 11.30
N LYS A 169 8.10 -21.15 10.76
CA LYS A 169 6.83 -21.76 11.22
C LYS A 169 7.14 -22.58 12.47
N GLN A 170 6.49 -22.27 13.58
CA GLN A 170 6.71 -22.97 14.85
C GLN A 170 5.68 -24.08 15.05
N ARG A 171 4.39 -23.74 15.02
CA ARG A 171 3.31 -24.71 15.21
C ARG A 171 2.11 -24.42 14.33
N ARG A 172 1.36 -25.51 14.06
CA ARG A 172 0.01 -25.43 13.50
C ARG A 172 -0.98 -25.88 14.55
N TYR A 173 -2.11 -25.17 14.67
CA TYR A 173 -3.26 -25.50 15.50
C TYR A 173 -4.50 -25.61 14.63
N LEU A 174 -5.30 -26.69 14.85
CA LEU A 174 -6.48 -26.96 14.07
C LEU A 174 -7.62 -27.48 14.97
N LEU A 175 -8.81 -26.89 14.83
CA LEU A 175 -10.09 -27.45 15.30
C LEU A 175 -10.69 -28.24 14.13
N ASN A 176 -10.48 -29.55 14.13
CA ASN A 176 -10.92 -30.44 13.06
C ASN A 176 -12.39 -30.84 13.25
N THR A 177 -13.30 -29.91 12.95
CA THR A 177 -14.74 -30.11 13.12
C THR A 177 -15.54 -29.17 12.21
N ASP A 178 -16.84 -29.43 12.10
CA ASP A 178 -17.79 -28.60 11.37
C ASP A 178 -18.27 -27.39 12.19
N ILE A 179 -18.87 -26.43 11.49
CA ILE A 179 -19.35 -25.16 12.07
C ILE A 179 -20.52 -25.38 13.07
N GLU A 180 -21.36 -26.38 12.86
CA GLU A 180 -22.48 -26.68 13.74
C GLU A 180 -21.99 -27.18 15.12
N THR A 181 -20.89 -27.92 15.12
CA THR A 181 -20.23 -28.33 16.37
C THR A 181 -19.56 -27.12 17.03
N LEU A 182 -18.86 -26.27 16.29
CA LEU A 182 -18.21 -25.06 16.84
C LEU A 182 -19.23 -24.09 17.45
N SER A 183 -20.41 -23.94 16.86
CA SER A 183 -21.46 -23.04 17.37
C SER A 183 -21.97 -23.39 18.76
N LYS A 184 -21.72 -24.61 19.27
CA LYS A 184 -22.03 -25.03 20.62
C LYS A 184 -21.02 -24.59 21.69
N TYR A 185 -19.87 -24.04 21.23
CA TYR A 185 -18.77 -23.62 22.09
C TYR A 185 -18.50 -22.11 21.96
N LEU A 186 -19.55 -21.32 21.74
CA LEU A 186 -19.43 -19.86 21.79
C LEU A 186 -19.15 -19.40 23.22
N LEU A 187 -18.22 -18.42 23.36
CA LEU A 187 -18.02 -17.76 24.65
C LEU A 187 -19.30 -17.05 25.10
N SER A 188 -19.61 -17.12 26.40
CA SER A 188 -20.74 -16.39 26.95
C SER A 188 -20.69 -14.90 26.71
N SER A 189 -19.51 -14.29 26.79
CA SER A 189 -19.30 -12.86 26.47
C SER A 189 -19.66 -12.52 25.01
N PHE A 190 -19.31 -13.38 24.06
CA PHE A 190 -19.71 -13.19 22.67
C PHE A 190 -21.24 -13.28 22.48
N VAL A 191 -21.88 -14.25 23.13
CA VAL A 191 -23.35 -14.41 23.10
C VAL A 191 -24.06 -13.24 23.78
N GLU A 192 -23.54 -12.73 24.88
CA GLU A 192 -24.04 -11.52 25.54
C GLU A 192 -23.93 -10.30 24.64
N ASP A 193 -22.79 -10.12 24.01
CA ASP A 193 -22.52 -9.00 23.08
C ASP A 193 -23.43 -9.07 21.84
N LEU A 194 -23.68 -10.28 21.28
CA LEU A 194 -24.65 -10.49 20.19
C LEU A 194 -26.07 -10.04 20.54
N ASN A 195 -26.42 -10.07 21.83
CA ASN A 195 -27.75 -9.65 22.31
C ASN A 195 -27.80 -8.15 22.67
N LYS A 196 -26.64 -7.55 22.95
CA LYS A 196 -26.53 -6.19 23.46
C LYS A 196 -26.24 -5.16 22.37
N TYR A 197 -25.43 -5.51 21.37
CA TYR A 197 -24.93 -4.57 20.36
C TYR A 197 -25.53 -4.84 18.99
N SER A 198 -25.47 -3.82 18.12
CA SER A 198 -25.84 -3.96 16.71
C SER A 198 -24.85 -4.89 15.98
N ALA A 199 -25.31 -5.51 14.89
CA ALA A 199 -24.47 -6.37 14.07
C ALA A 199 -23.19 -5.65 13.56
N ASP A 200 -23.30 -4.38 13.16
CA ASP A 200 -22.13 -3.60 12.73
C ASP A 200 -21.11 -3.44 13.87
N LYS A 201 -21.59 -3.20 15.11
CA LYS A 201 -20.70 -3.09 16.27
C LYS A 201 -20.01 -4.41 16.61
N ILE A 202 -20.72 -5.52 16.47
CA ILE A 202 -20.13 -6.86 16.64
C ILE A 202 -19.02 -7.11 15.62
N VAL A 203 -19.21 -6.73 14.35
CA VAL A 203 -18.17 -6.87 13.32
C VAL A 203 -16.94 -6.02 13.64
N GLU A 204 -17.11 -4.81 14.15
CA GLU A 204 -15.98 -3.97 14.61
C GLU A 204 -15.19 -4.64 15.76
N MET A 205 -15.88 -5.27 16.71
CA MET A 205 -15.27 -5.87 17.90
C MET A 205 -14.63 -7.24 17.62
N TYR A 206 -15.30 -8.05 16.82
CA TYR A 206 -14.94 -9.47 16.62
C TYR A 206 -14.38 -9.75 15.21
N GLY A 207 -14.43 -8.81 14.28
CA GLY A 207 -13.99 -8.99 12.90
C GLY A 207 -15.01 -9.72 12.05
N THR A 208 -14.56 -10.24 10.94
CA THR A 208 -15.39 -10.84 9.88
C THR A 208 -15.40 -12.37 9.89
N HIS A 209 -14.35 -12.99 10.42
CA HIS A 209 -14.12 -14.44 10.41
C HIS A 209 -13.68 -14.96 11.78
N VAL A 210 -13.74 -16.27 11.97
CA VAL A 210 -13.24 -16.96 13.17
C VAL A 210 -12.06 -17.88 12.80
N LEU A 211 -10.99 -17.79 13.58
CA LEU A 211 -9.75 -18.55 13.35
C LEU A 211 -9.88 -19.98 13.89
N THR A 212 -9.90 -20.98 13.02
CA THR A 212 -10.05 -22.40 13.37
C THR A 212 -8.90 -23.28 12.91
N ASN A 213 -8.04 -22.77 12.01
CA ASN A 213 -6.85 -23.45 11.52
C ASN A 213 -5.75 -22.43 11.26
N ILE A 214 -4.82 -22.35 12.18
CA ILE A 214 -3.77 -21.32 12.21
C ILE A 214 -2.37 -21.94 12.25
N THR A 215 -1.41 -21.21 11.71
CA THR A 215 0.02 -21.46 11.92
C THR A 215 0.61 -20.27 12.65
N VAL A 216 1.39 -20.55 13.70
CA VAL A 216 2.14 -19.55 14.47
C VAL A 216 3.64 -19.71 14.27
N GLY A 217 4.36 -18.62 14.45
CA GLY A 217 5.81 -18.58 14.28
C GLY A 217 6.36 -17.17 14.39
N GLY A 218 7.45 -16.93 13.67
CA GLY A 218 8.04 -15.61 13.55
C GLY A 218 8.34 -15.27 12.10
N LYS A 219 8.33 -13.98 11.78
CA LYS A 219 8.67 -13.47 10.43
C LYS A 219 9.30 -12.09 10.49
N TYR A 220 10.15 -11.82 9.52
CA TYR A 220 10.49 -10.48 9.07
C TYR A 220 9.75 -10.22 7.77
N THR A 221 9.03 -9.12 7.71
CA THR A 221 8.28 -8.71 6.51
C THR A 221 8.81 -7.37 6.04
N ALA A 222 9.29 -7.32 4.80
CA ALA A 222 9.55 -6.06 4.10
C ALA A 222 8.30 -5.69 3.29
N TYR A 223 7.68 -4.59 3.65
CA TYR A 223 6.68 -3.89 2.84
C TYR A 223 7.42 -2.90 1.96
N TYR A 224 7.23 -3.00 0.67
CA TYR A 224 7.98 -2.24 -0.31
C TYR A 224 7.04 -1.62 -1.35
N LYS A 225 7.26 -0.35 -1.63
CA LYS A 225 6.56 0.42 -2.66
C LYS A 225 7.59 1.11 -3.54
N SER A 226 7.39 1.14 -4.85
CA SER A 226 8.28 1.84 -5.78
C SER A 226 7.52 2.39 -6.98
N ALA A 227 7.91 3.57 -7.47
CA ALA A 227 7.54 4.06 -8.77
C ALA A 227 8.55 3.52 -9.79
N ILE A 228 8.11 2.67 -10.71
CA ILE A 228 8.96 2.10 -11.76
C ILE A 228 8.63 2.83 -13.05
N ILE A 229 9.43 3.87 -13.34
CA ILE A 229 9.15 4.86 -14.38
C ILE A 229 9.47 4.31 -15.77
N GLU A 230 10.65 3.72 -15.95
CA GLU A 230 11.18 3.31 -17.25
C GLU A 230 10.85 1.85 -17.58
N GLU A 231 9.60 1.45 -17.42
CA GLU A 231 9.12 0.10 -17.75
C GLU A 231 7.61 0.11 -18.05
N ASN A 232 7.22 -0.51 -19.15
CA ASN A 232 5.80 -0.63 -19.54
C ASN A 232 5.17 -1.97 -19.13
N SER A 233 6.01 -3.03 -19.06
CA SER A 233 5.53 -4.38 -18.79
C SER A 233 5.15 -4.57 -17.32
N SER A 234 3.88 -4.87 -17.04
CA SER A 234 3.42 -5.22 -15.68
C SER A 234 4.18 -6.42 -15.10
N THR A 235 4.57 -7.39 -15.93
CA THR A 235 5.38 -8.54 -15.50
C THR A 235 6.76 -8.10 -15.06
N GLU A 236 7.44 -7.22 -15.81
CA GLU A 236 8.76 -6.73 -15.43
C GLU A 236 8.69 -5.79 -14.23
N LYS A 237 7.68 -4.90 -14.13
CA LYS A 237 7.43 -4.07 -12.94
C LYS A 237 7.28 -4.95 -11.68
N THR A 238 6.53 -6.04 -11.77
CA THR A 238 6.36 -7.00 -10.66
C THR A 238 7.70 -7.64 -10.25
N LYS A 239 8.56 -8.00 -11.20
CA LYS A 239 9.90 -8.53 -10.89
C LYS A 239 10.83 -7.48 -10.28
N ILE A 240 10.79 -6.25 -10.77
CA ILE A 240 11.61 -5.13 -10.29
C ILE A 240 11.24 -4.79 -8.84
N VAL A 241 9.95 -4.63 -8.52
CA VAL A 241 9.49 -4.33 -7.16
C VAL A 241 9.77 -5.49 -6.19
N SER A 242 9.64 -6.75 -6.65
CA SER A 242 10.04 -7.93 -5.88
C SER A 242 11.52 -7.90 -5.52
N ALA A 243 12.36 -7.52 -6.48
CA ALA A 243 13.81 -7.40 -6.25
C ALA A 243 14.12 -6.34 -5.21
N GLY A 244 13.42 -5.20 -5.24
CA GLY A 244 13.57 -4.15 -4.23
C GLY A 244 13.29 -4.64 -2.81
N ALA A 245 12.17 -5.32 -2.59
CA ALA A 245 11.83 -5.89 -1.29
C ALA A 245 12.86 -6.94 -0.80
N LYS A 246 13.26 -7.86 -1.68
CA LYS A 246 14.25 -8.89 -1.40
C LYS A 246 15.63 -8.31 -1.09
N TYR A 247 16.07 -7.32 -1.88
CA TYR A 247 17.33 -6.61 -1.68
C TYR A 247 17.41 -5.98 -0.29
N ASN A 248 16.35 -5.31 0.14
CA ASN A 248 16.31 -4.65 1.44
C ASN A 248 16.35 -5.65 2.60
N LEU A 249 15.68 -6.80 2.52
CA LEU A 249 15.82 -7.87 3.51
C LEU A 249 17.24 -8.45 3.53
N SER A 250 17.85 -8.67 2.37
CA SER A 250 19.19 -9.23 2.27
C SER A 250 20.24 -8.29 2.84
N ASN A 251 20.08 -6.98 2.67
CA ASN A 251 20.99 -5.98 3.20
C ASN A 251 21.03 -5.93 4.74
N ILE A 252 19.97 -6.36 5.42
CA ILE A 252 19.95 -6.45 6.90
C ILE A 252 20.33 -7.86 7.40
N GLY A 253 20.87 -8.73 6.54
CA GLY A 253 21.36 -10.06 6.90
C GLY A 253 20.33 -11.18 6.79
N LEU A 254 19.15 -10.91 6.20
CA LEU A 254 18.12 -11.93 5.92
C LEU A 254 18.22 -12.32 4.45
N ASP A 255 18.72 -13.52 4.15
CA ASP A 255 18.72 -14.00 2.78
C ASP A 255 17.28 -14.19 2.28
N ALA A 256 16.88 -13.38 1.32
CA ALA A 256 15.53 -13.37 0.74
C ALA A 256 15.54 -13.50 -0.79
N HIS A 257 16.65 -13.96 -1.39
CA HIS A 257 16.80 -14.03 -2.85
C HIS A 257 15.84 -15.06 -3.48
N GLY A 258 15.48 -16.13 -2.76
CA GLY A 258 14.67 -17.21 -3.28
C GLY A 258 15.39 -17.97 -4.41
N SER A 259 14.71 -18.15 -5.54
CA SER A 259 15.27 -18.79 -6.73
C SER A 259 16.18 -17.88 -7.56
N TRP A 260 16.29 -16.58 -7.22
CA TRP A 260 17.12 -15.61 -7.96
C TRP A 260 18.53 -15.56 -7.39
N SER A 261 19.52 -15.33 -8.25
CA SER A 261 20.86 -15.01 -7.78
C SER A 261 20.92 -13.63 -7.14
N LYS A 262 21.91 -13.41 -6.28
CA LYS A 262 22.16 -12.09 -5.68
C LYS A 262 22.34 -11.02 -6.76
N THR A 263 23.07 -11.31 -7.83
CA THR A 263 23.32 -10.40 -8.96
C THR A 263 22.02 -10.02 -9.66
N GLU A 264 21.12 -10.97 -9.91
CA GLU A 264 19.81 -10.68 -10.51
C GLU A 264 18.95 -9.75 -9.64
N VAL A 265 18.97 -9.95 -8.32
CA VAL A 265 18.27 -9.07 -7.38
C VAL A 265 18.87 -7.67 -7.41
N GLU A 266 20.19 -7.53 -7.37
CA GLU A 266 20.87 -6.24 -7.40
C GLU A 266 20.63 -5.48 -8.71
N GLU A 267 20.71 -6.16 -9.87
CA GLU A 267 20.47 -5.53 -11.17
C GLU A 267 19.04 -5.02 -11.34
N ARG A 268 18.06 -5.84 -10.94
CA ARG A 268 16.65 -5.43 -11.00
C ARG A 268 16.33 -4.32 -10.01
N ASN A 269 16.94 -4.35 -8.82
CA ASN A 269 16.73 -3.31 -7.81
C ASN A 269 17.15 -1.92 -8.29
N LYS A 270 18.15 -1.81 -9.16
CA LYS A 270 18.60 -0.52 -9.73
C LYS A 270 17.52 0.23 -10.52
N LYS A 271 16.48 -0.47 -10.99
CA LYS A 271 15.36 0.12 -11.73
C LYS A 271 14.24 0.67 -10.82
N ASN A 272 14.33 0.48 -9.50
CA ASN A 272 13.39 1.06 -8.57
C ASN A 272 13.69 2.54 -8.36
N SER A 273 12.66 3.39 -8.49
CA SER A 273 12.73 4.83 -8.26
C SER A 273 11.73 5.21 -7.17
N ASN A 274 12.01 6.27 -6.40
CA ASN A 274 11.10 6.80 -5.38
C ASN A 274 10.47 5.69 -4.52
N TRP A 275 11.33 4.81 -3.99
CA TRP A 275 10.88 3.67 -3.21
C TRP A 275 10.84 3.96 -1.72
N GLU A 276 9.90 3.31 -1.06
CA GLU A 276 9.80 3.23 0.40
C GLU A 276 9.85 1.78 0.83
N CYS A 277 10.61 1.51 1.88
CA CYS A 277 10.70 0.19 2.49
C CYS A 277 10.50 0.27 4.00
N TYR A 278 9.60 -0.57 4.48
CA TYR A 278 9.30 -0.71 5.89
C TYR A 278 9.42 -2.18 6.28
N ILE A 279 10.28 -2.50 7.24
CA ILE A 279 10.48 -3.87 7.71
C ILE A 279 9.93 -4.01 9.11
N LYS A 280 9.09 -5.01 9.32
CA LYS A 280 8.49 -5.37 10.62
C LYS A 280 8.91 -6.76 11.02
N ALA A 281 9.35 -6.90 12.27
CA ALA A 281 9.60 -8.18 12.92
C ALA A 281 8.38 -8.63 13.74
N LEU A 282 7.97 -9.88 13.57
CA LEU A 282 6.88 -10.49 14.31
C LEU A 282 7.32 -11.85 14.83
N GLY A 283 7.14 -12.09 16.12
CA GLY A 283 7.63 -13.29 16.79
C GLY A 283 9.16 -13.30 17.04
N GLY A 284 9.58 -14.17 17.96
CA GLY A 284 10.96 -14.25 18.45
C GLY A 284 11.37 -13.04 19.30
N SER A 285 12.66 -12.95 19.60
CA SER A 285 13.26 -11.93 20.49
C SER A 285 13.17 -10.49 19.96
N THR A 286 12.89 -10.32 18.66
CA THR A 286 12.80 -9.00 18.01
C THR A 286 11.35 -8.62 17.68
N SER A 287 10.38 -9.34 18.20
CA SER A 287 8.96 -9.07 17.94
C SER A 287 8.59 -7.61 18.27
N GLY A 288 7.87 -6.95 17.37
CA GLY A 288 7.50 -5.54 17.48
C GLY A 288 8.55 -4.54 16.97
N THR A 289 9.74 -5.00 16.58
CA THR A 289 10.75 -4.13 15.98
C THR A 289 10.30 -3.69 14.57
N THR A 290 10.46 -2.40 14.32
CA THR A 290 10.13 -1.73 13.08
C THR A 290 11.34 -1.00 12.54
N ILE A 291 11.60 -1.13 11.24
CA ILE A 291 12.75 -0.55 10.56
C ILE A 291 12.24 0.14 9.29
N THR A 292 12.53 1.44 9.16
CA THR A 292 12.26 2.19 7.92
C THR A 292 13.56 2.37 7.18
N LEU A 293 13.59 2.02 5.92
CA LEU A 293 14.71 2.22 5.01
C LEU A 293 14.32 3.24 3.94
N ALA A 294 15.26 4.09 3.56
CA ALA A 294 15.12 5.09 2.49
C ALA A 294 16.29 4.96 1.50
N PRO A 295 16.13 5.46 0.27
CA PRO A 295 17.15 5.33 -0.79
C PRO A 295 18.56 5.82 -0.39
N GLU A 296 18.61 6.85 0.43
CA GLU A 296 19.87 7.53 0.82
C GLU A 296 20.54 6.95 2.07
N GLN A 297 19.89 6.03 2.77
CA GLN A 297 20.38 5.46 4.03
C GLN A 297 20.60 3.95 3.86
N GLY A 298 21.86 3.54 3.82
CA GLY A 298 22.22 2.14 3.97
C GLY A 298 21.79 1.60 5.35
N PRO A 299 21.60 0.27 5.51
CA PRO A 299 21.23 -0.32 6.78
C PRO A 299 22.37 -0.11 7.80
N SER A 300 22.00 0.46 8.95
CA SER A 300 22.93 0.67 10.08
C SER A 300 23.06 -0.54 11.02
N PHE A 301 22.41 -1.65 10.70
CA PHE A 301 22.36 -2.86 11.52
C PHE A 301 22.24 -4.11 10.68
N SER A 302 22.57 -5.26 11.27
CA SER A 302 22.42 -6.60 10.68
C SER A 302 21.71 -7.52 11.66
N ILE A 303 20.90 -8.40 11.14
CA ILE A 303 20.14 -9.40 11.90
C ILE A 303 20.90 -10.72 11.89
N ASN A 304 21.10 -11.31 13.06
CA ASN A 304 21.55 -12.68 13.17
C ASN A 304 20.33 -13.61 13.01
N LEU A 305 20.15 -14.14 11.80
CA LEU A 305 19.02 -15.02 11.47
C LEU A 305 19.00 -16.27 12.37
N GLY A 306 20.16 -16.87 12.66
CA GLY A 306 20.27 -18.06 13.51
C GLY A 306 19.74 -17.79 14.91
N ALA A 307 20.27 -16.76 15.59
CA ALA A 307 19.85 -16.39 16.93
C ALA A 307 18.36 -16.01 16.98
N TRP A 308 17.86 -15.32 15.96
CA TRP A 308 16.43 -15.00 15.90
C TRP A 308 15.58 -16.25 15.72
N THR A 309 15.92 -17.15 14.82
CA THR A 309 15.13 -18.38 14.59
C THR A 309 15.12 -19.28 15.83
N GLU A 310 16.21 -19.32 16.62
CA GLU A 310 16.24 -20.03 17.91
C GLU A 310 15.28 -19.41 18.92
N SER A 311 15.11 -18.09 18.90
CA SER A 311 14.22 -17.37 19.81
C SER A 311 12.73 -17.50 19.47
N VAL A 312 12.38 -18.01 18.27
CA VAL A 312 10.99 -18.30 17.89
C VAL A 312 10.59 -19.65 18.47
N ASP A 313 9.97 -19.63 19.63
CA ASP A 313 9.44 -20.78 20.37
C ASP A 313 7.92 -20.67 20.57
N ASP A 314 7.34 -21.54 21.37
CA ASP A 314 5.88 -21.59 21.61
C ASP A 314 5.35 -20.33 22.30
N GLN A 315 6.16 -19.66 23.14
CA GLN A 315 5.75 -18.45 23.89
C GLN A 315 6.01 -17.16 23.09
N HIS A 316 7.01 -17.18 22.21
CA HIS A 316 7.42 -16.02 21.42
C HIS A 316 6.93 -16.10 19.97
N SER A 317 6.01 -17.03 19.67
CA SER A 317 5.34 -17.12 18.35
C SER A 317 4.18 -16.12 18.23
N ARG A 318 3.85 -15.77 16.99
CA ARG A 318 2.71 -14.92 16.63
C ARG A 318 1.97 -15.56 15.48
N LEU A 319 0.73 -15.14 15.23
CA LEU A 319 -0.04 -15.59 14.07
C LEU A 319 0.77 -15.34 12.80
N PHE A 320 1.05 -16.42 12.08
CA PHE A 320 1.87 -16.39 10.87
C PHE A 320 1.03 -16.63 9.61
N ASP A 321 0.09 -17.59 9.66
CA ASP A 321 -0.70 -18.01 8.52
C ASP A 321 -2.05 -18.59 8.96
N VAL A 322 -3.03 -18.54 8.07
CA VAL A 322 -4.38 -19.05 8.25
C VAL A 322 -4.75 -19.95 7.10
N ASN A 323 -5.31 -21.11 7.37
CA ASN A 323 -5.92 -21.94 6.33
C ASN A 323 -7.34 -21.45 6.05
N TRP A 324 -7.51 -20.65 5.02
CA TRP A 324 -8.79 -20.03 4.68
C TRP A 324 -9.89 -21.02 4.30
N ASN A 325 -9.52 -22.20 3.77
CA ASN A 325 -10.50 -23.26 3.46
C ASN A 325 -11.13 -23.88 4.69
N ALA A 326 -10.51 -23.71 5.86
CA ALA A 326 -11.01 -24.17 7.15
C ALA A 326 -11.35 -23.02 8.10
N THR A 327 -11.55 -21.82 7.57
CA THR A 327 -11.89 -20.60 8.31
C THR A 327 -13.29 -20.18 7.93
N TYR A 328 -14.12 -19.85 8.91
CA TYR A 328 -15.55 -19.58 8.71
C TYR A 328 -15.87 -18.10 8.92
N PRO A 329 -16.77 -17.51 8.13
CA PRO A 329 -17.36 -16.21 8.46
C PRO A 329 -18.05 -16.25 9.82
N ILE A 330 -17.94 -15.16 10.58
CA ILE A 330 -18.50 -15.07 11.93
C ILE A 330 -20.01 -15.36 11.98
N TYR A 331 -20.77 -14.96 10.95
CA TYR A 331 -22.21 -15.17 10.88
C TYR A 331 -22.61 -16.65 10.78
N ASP A 332 -21.72 -17.54 10.36
CA ASP A 332 -22.02 -18.98 10.26
C ASP A 332 -22.06 -19.68 11.62
N LEU A 333 -21.50 -19.05 12.65
CA LEU A 333 -21.60 -19.51 14.03
C LEU A 333 -22.96 -19.21 14.69
N ILE A 334 -23.79 -18.36 14.07
CA ILE A 334 -25.04 -17.87 14.63
C ILE A 334 -26.19 -18.80 14.22
N SER A 335 -26.85 -19.41 15.21
CA SER A 335 -27.95 -20.37 14.98
C SER A 335 -29.29 -19.69 14.70
N ASP A 336 -29.53 -18.48 15.24
CA ASP A 336 -30.76 -17.72 14.98
C ASP A 336 -30.76 -17.19 13.55
N PRO A 337 -31.74 -17.53 12.69
CA PRO A 337 -31.73 -17.19 11.28
C PRO A 337 -31.78 -15.66 11.01
N ILE A 338 -32.51 -14.92 11.87
CA ILE A 338 -32.69 -13.48 11.72
C ILE A 338 -31.35 -12.78 12.06
N LYS A 339 -30.79 -13.10 13.23
CA LYS A 339 -29.47 -12.56 13.64
C LYS A 339 -28.35 -12.97 12.68
N LYS A 340 -28.39 -14.21 12.18
CA LYS A 340 -27.43 -14.67 11.16
C LYS A 340 -27.49 -13.80 9.92
N GLN A 341 -28.67 -13.48 9.42
CA GLN A 341 -28.84 -12.64 8.23
C GLN A 341 -28.38 -11.20 8.48
N GLU A 342 -28.77 -10.60 9.61
CA GLU A 342 -28.33 -9.26 10.03
C GLU A 342 -26.80 -9.19 10.13
N MET A 343 -26.17 -10.19 10.74
CA MET A 343 -24.72 -10.27 10.87
C MET A 343 -24.04 -10.45 9.52
N LYS A 344 -24.59 -11.27 8.62
CA LYS A 344 -24.10 -11.46 7.26
C LYS A 344 -24.08 -10.16 6.48
N GLU A 345 -25.18 -9.40 6.54
CA GLU A 345 -25.27 -8.09 5.90
C GLU A 345 -24.28 -7.08 6.50
N ALA A 346 -24.10 -7.09 7.82
CA ALA A 346 -23.12 -6.23 8.49
C ALA A 346 -21.68 -6.57 8.07
N VAL A 347 -21.33 -7.85 7.99
CA VAL A 347 -20.01 -8.29 7.50
C VAL A 347 -19.78 -7.79 6.06
N PHE A 348 -20.77 -7.93 5.19
CA PHE A 348 -20.65 -7.46 3.80
C PHE A 348 -20.51 -5.94 3.69
N ARG A 349 -21.33 -5.17 4.46
CA ARG A 349 -21.18 -3.70 4.50
C ARG A 349 -19.79 -3.30 5.01
N TYR A 350 -19.31 -3.98 6.06
CA TYR A 350 -18.00 -3.72 6.64
C TYR A 350 -16.87 -3.96 5.62
N ILE A 351 -16.90 -5.08 4.91
CA ILE A 351 -15.97 -5.42 3.86
C ILE A 351 -16.05 -4.40 2.71
N ASP A 352 -17.25 -4.09 2.23
CA ASP A 352 -17.47 -3.18 1.10
C ASP A 352 -17.00 -1.75 1.40
N SER A 353 -17.21 -1.27 2.63
CA SER A 353 -16.76 0.06 3.06
C SER A 353 -15.24 0.24 3.14
N ARG A 354 -14.48 -0.86 3.11
CA ARG A 354 -13.01 -0.87 3.22
C ARG A 354 -12.30 -1.20 1.91
N LYS A 355 -13.06 -1.39 0.84
CA LYS A 355 -12.51 -1.54 -0.49
C LYS A 355 -11.84 -0.26 -0.94
N ILE A 356 -10.71 -0.40 -1.63
CA ILE A 356 -10.01 0.72 -2.25
C ILE A 356 -10.46 0.88 -3.70
N GLU A 357 -10.60 2.13 -4.12
CA GLU A 357 -10.68 2.47 -5.54
C GLU A 357 -9.27 2.71 -6.06
N MET A 358 -8.91 2.00 -7.12
CA MET A 358 -7.69 2.30 -7.85
C MET A 358 -7.86 3.54 -8.70
N LEU A 359 -6.87 4.42 -8.67
CA LEU A 359 -6.76 5.53 -9.61
C LEU A 359 -5.88 5.08 -10.78
N ASN A 360 -6.47 4.96 -11.96
CA ASN A 360 -5.75 4.62 -13.16
C ASN A 360 -5.00 5.84 -13.68
N THR A 361 -3.69 5.85 -13.47
CA THR A 361 -2.77 6.93 -13.88
C THR A 361 -1.68 6.39 -14.78
N SER A 362 -1.08 7.27 -15.59
CA SER A 362 0.11 6.97 -16.38
C SER A 362 1.13 8.09 -16.26
N PHE A 363 2.40 7.74 -16.32
CA PHE A 363 3.46 8.72 -16.52
C PHE A 363 3.37 9.32 -17.93
N VAL A 364 3.72 10.58 -18.05
CA VAL A 364 3.92 11.24 -19.33
C VAL A 364 5.42 11.43 -19.54
N TYR A 365 5.88 10.92 -20.66
CA TYR A 365 7.27 10.90 -21.08
C TYR A 365 7.51 11.98 -22.13
N GLN A 366 8.56 12.77 -21.91
CA GLN A 366 9.03 13.81 -22.83
C GLN A 366 10.13 13.25 -23.71
N SER A 367 10.07 13.56 -24.99
CA SER A 367 11.11 13.26 -25.97
C SER A 367 11.37 14.48 -26.84
N PHE A 368 12.61 14.63 -27.37
CA PHE A 368 13.04 15.76 -28.19
C PHE A 368 13.89 15.29 -29.36
N ASN A 369 13.75 15.93 -30.53
CA ASN A 369 14.54 15.62 -31.73
C ASN A 369 15.43 16.79 -32.19
N GLY A 370 15.61 17.80 -31.35
CA GLY A 370 16.34 19.03 -31.70
C GLY A 370 15.45 20.09 -32.35
N LYS A 371 14.15 19.82 -32.57
CA LYS A 371 13.21 20.75 -33.21
C LYS A 371 11.85 20.80 -32.51
N GLU A 372 11.32 19.66 -32.09
CA GLU A 372 10.01 19.54 -31.43
C GLU A 372 10.10 18.69 -30.19
N HIS A 373 9.27 18.99 -29.19
CA HIS A 373 8.98 18.16 -28.03
C HIS A 373 7.74 17.31 -28.26
N TYR A 374 7.83 16.05 -27.86
CA TYR A 374 6.74 15.07 -27.93
C TYR A 374 6.46 14.50 -26.57
N TYR A 375 5.18 14.41 -26.21
CA TYR A 375 4.72 13.88 -24.93
C TYR A 375 3.79 12.69 -25.17
N CYS A 376 4.05 11.56 -24.51
CA CYS A 376 3.23 10.36 -24.62
C CYS A 376 3.18 9.58 -23.29
N THR A 377 2.26 8.64 -23.21
CA THR A 377 2.06 7.80 -21.99
C THR A 377 2.75 6.45 -22.07
N PHE A 378 3.53 6.20 -23.12
CA PHE A 378 4.25 4.96 -23.30
C PHE A 378 5.76 5.20 -23.24
N TYR A 379 6.47 4.49 -22.36
CA TYR A 379 7.92 4.57 -22.26
C TYR A 379 8.61 3.93 -23.47
N GLY A 380 9.53 4.64 -24.07
CA GLY A 380 10.43 4.13 -25.10
C GLY A 380 11.69 4.99 -25.21
N PRO A 381 12.84 4.40 -25.57
CA PRO A 381 14.09 5.14 -25.73
C PRO A 381 14.05 6.12 -26.93
N SER A 382 13.16 5.86 -27.90
CA SER A 382 12.88 6.72 -29.05
C SER A 382 11.49 6.44 -29.63
N TYR A 383 10.95 7.39 -30.38
CA TYR A 383 9.61 7.32 -30.97
C TYR A 383 9.62 7.66 -32.46
N GLY A 384 8.57 7.27 -33.19
CA GLY A 384 8.42 7.51 -34.61
C GLY A 384 9.50 6.81 -35.42
N SER A 385 10.23 7.57 -36.24
CA SER A 385 11.38 7.09 -37.06
C SER A 385 12.65 6.87 -36.22
N GLY A 386 12.61 7.07 -34.89
CA GLY A 386 13.79 7.06 -34.03
C GLY A 386 14.43 8.41 -33.81
N ASP A 387 13.86 9.47 -34.36
CA ASP A 387 14.42 10.84 -34.26
C ASP A 387 14.07 11.52 -32.95
N LEU A 388 12.92 11.16 -32.34
CA LEU A 388 12.47 11.64 -31.01
C LEU A 388 13.13 10.81 -29.91
N ILE A 389 14.10 11.38 -29.22
CA ILE A 389 14.86 10.70 -28.16
C ILE A 389 14.24 11.01 -26.80
N TYR A 390 14.02 9.98 -26.00
CA TYR A 390 13.53 10.11 -24.63
C TYR A 390 14.45 10.98 -23.77
N GLU A 391 13.87 11.91 -23.04
CA GLU A 391 14.59 12.80 -22.12
C GLU A 391 14.24 12.48 -20.66
N ALA A 392 12.93 12.47 -20.32
CA ALA A 392 12.46 12.25 -18.95
C ALA A 392 10.98 11.86 -18.89
N ALA A 393 10.57 11.26 -17.78
CA ALA A 393 9.19 11.35 -17.31
C ALA A 393 9.00 12.73 -16.65
N VAL A 394 7.93 13.44 -16.96
CA VAL A 394 7.79 14.85 -16.57
C VAL A 394 6.61 15.11 -15.62
N PHE A 395 5.55 14.36 -15.72
CA PHE A 395 4.37 14.41 -14.85
C PHE A 395 3.54 13.13 -15.01
N SER A 396 2.42 13.03 -14.28
CA SER A 396 1.45 11.94 -14.46
C SER A 396 0.07 12.51 -14.79
N ILE A 397 -0.78 11.71 -15.45
CA ILE A 397 -2.16 12.03 -15.79
C ILE A 397 -3.07 10.85 -15.50
N TYR A 398 -4.37 11.08 -15.39
CA TYR A 398 -5.35 9.99 -15.34
C TYR A 398 -5.53 9.37 -16.73
N THR A 399 -5.69 8.04 -16.79
CA THR A 399 -5.97 7.33 -18.05
C THR A 399 -7.46 7.21 -18.35
N GLU A 400 -8.31 7.52 -17.36
CA GLU A 400 -9.77 7.59 -17.47
C GLU A 400 -10.29 8.85 -16.79
N GLN A 401 -11.49 9.28 -17.17
CA GLN A 401 -12.09 10.49 -16.61
C GLN A 401 -12.46 10.29 -15.14
N VAL A 402 -11.93 11.11 -14.27
CA VAL A 402 -12.34 11.24 -12.88
C VAL A 402 -13.05 12.55 -12.65
N LEU A 403 -13.69 12.72 -11.47
CA LEU A 403 -14.43 13.94 -11.15
C LEU A 403 -13.54 15.20 -11.33
N GLU A 404 -14.11 16.24 -11.95
CA GLU A 404 -13.47 17.55 -12.23
C GLU A 404 -12.33 17.52 -13.26
N THR A 405 -12.12 16.41 -13.96
CA THR A 405 -11.13 16.33 -15.03
C THR A 405 -11.74 16.39 -16.42
N VAL A 406 -10.94 16.86 -17.35
CA VAL A 406 -11.24 16.91 -18.79
C VAL A 406 -10.10 16.26 -19.57
N PRO A 407 -10.35 15.83 -20.83
CA PRO A 407 -9.28 15.32 -21.69
C PRO A 407 -8.24 16.40 -21.98
N LEU A 408 -6.95 16.01 -21.99
CA LEU A 408 -5.87 16.75 -22.60
C LEU A 408 -5.68 16.20 -24.02
N TYR A 409 -6.00 16.98 -25.03
CA TYR A 409 -5.99 16.57 -26.42
C TYR A 409 -4.63 16.86 -27.07
N GLN A 410 -4.22 15.95 -27.94
CA GLN A 410 -3.01 16.04 -28.73
C GLN A 410 -3.31 16.43 -30.16
N TYR A 411 -2.53 17.33 -30.72
CA TYR A 411 -2.61 17.82 -32.10
C TYR A 411 -1.21 17.88 -32.72
N TRP A 412 -1.09 17.67 -34.03
CA TRP A 412 0.17 17.69 -34.77
C TRP A 412 0.07 18.39 -36.12
N ASN A 413 1.09 19.22 -36.48
CA ASN A 413 1.13 19.98 -37.73
C ASN A 413 2.17 19.48 -38.74
N GLY A 414 2.88 18.40 -38.45
CA GLY A 414 3.96 17.87 -39.28
C GLY A 414 5.35 18.18 -38.76
N GLY A 415 5.48 19.00 -37.71
CA GLY A 415 6.78 19.37 -37.13
C GLY A 415 6.72 19.85 -35.69
N ASP A 416 5.50 19.90 -35.10
CA ASP A 416 5.28 20.31 -33.73
C ASP A 416 4.02 19.65 -33.18
N HIS A 417 4.07 19.19 -31.95
CA HIS A 417 2.94 18.70 -31.20
C HIS A 417 2.40 19.76 -30.25
N PHE A 418 1.10 19.99 -30.36
CA PHE A 418 0.35 20.92 -29.52
C PHE A 418 -0.64 20.17 -28.62
N TYR A 419 -0.65 20.46 -27.33
CA TYR A 419 -1.53 19.85 -26.35
C TYR A 419 -2.44 20.91 -25.74
N SER A 420 -3.75 20.63 -25.68
CA SER A 420 -4.73 21.55 -25.11
C SER A 420 -5.92 20.83 -24.51
N THR A 421 -6.51 21.44 -23.48
CA THR A 421 -7.82 21.01 -22.96
C THR A 421 -8.99 21.44 -23.83
N ASP A 422 -8.77 22.33 -24.81
CA ASP A 422 -9.77 22.73 -25.78
C ASP A 422 -9.92 21.69 -26.89
N TYR A 423 -11.16 21.33 -27.20
CA TYR A 423 -11.47 20.30 -28.20
C TYR A 423 -11.72 20.90 -29.58
N TYR A 424 -10.82 20.66 -30.53
CA TYR A 424 -10.92 21.04 -31.93
C TYR A 424 -10.97 19.81 -32.83
N PRO A 425 -12.17 19.21 -33.06
CA PRO A 425 -12.30 17.93 -33.79
C PRO A 425 -11.81 18.01 -35.25
N GLY A 426 -11.88 19.18 -35.87
CA GLY A 426 -11.36 19.44 -37.21
C GLY A 426 -9.91 19.91 -37.27
N GLY A 427 -9.23 19.94 -36.11
CA GLY A 427 -7.92 20.58 -35.98
C GLY A 427 -8.00 22.09 -35.77
N VAL A 428 -6.87 22.72 -35.47
CA VAL A 428 -6.76 24.16 -35.18
C VAL A 428 -5.47 24.72 -35.75
N SER A 429 -5.52 25.85 -36.46
CA SER A 429 -4.31 26.59 -36.93
C SER A 429 -3.27 25.71 -37.66
N GLY A 430 -3.72 24.76 -38.46
CA GLY A 430 -2.86 23.83 -39.18
C GLY A 430 -2.47 22.54 -38.44
N TYR A 431 -2.83 22.44 -37.17
CA TYR A 431 -2.67 21.19 -36.39
C TYR A 431 -3.87 20.28 -36.61
N ARG A 432 -3.63 19.02 -36.92
CA ARG A 432 -4.66 17.97 -36.97
C ARG A 432 -4.86 17.34 -35.62
N PHE A 433 -6.06 16.96 -35.30
CA PHE A 433 -6.39 16.23 -34.08
C PHE A 433 -5.86 14.78 -34.12
N GLU A 434 -5.21 14.33 -33.06
CA GLU A 434 -4.67 12.96 -32.93
C GLU A 434 -5.37 12.11 -31.85
N GLY A 435 -5.97 12.76 -30.86
CA GLY A 435 -6.69 12.04 -29.79
C GLY A 435 -6.43 12.65 -28.40
N PRO A 436 -7.03 12.07 -27.36
CA PRO A 436 -6.71 12.44 -25.99
C PRO A 436 -5.42 11.75 -25.55
N LEU A 437 -4.56 12.49 -24.85
CA LEU A 437 -3.38 11.95 -24.14
C LEU A 437 -3.80 11.28 -22.83
N GLY A 438 -4.77 11.86 -22.12
CA GLY A 438 -5.33 11.44 -20.87
C GLY A 438 -6.21 12.53 -20.27
N TYR A 439 -6.42 12.52 -18.94
CA TYR A 439 -7.33 13.44 -18.28
C TYR A 439 -6.60 14.26 -17.21
N VAL A 440 -6.94 15.56 -17.12
CA VAL A 440 -6.27 16.57 -16.31
C VAL A 440 -7.29 17.52 -15.69
N TYR A 441 -6.90 18.28 -14.67
CA TYR A 441 -7.73 19.33 -14.10
C TYR A 441 -7.56 20.64 -14.88
N THR A 442 -8.65 21.40 -15.05
CA THR A 442 -8.60 22.74 -15.66
C THR A 442 -8.41 23.86 -14.64
N LYS A 443 -8.50 23.54 -13.34
CA LYS A 443 -8.38 24.48 -12.21
C LYS A 443 -7.37 23.93 -11.21
N PRO A 444 -6.78 24.81 -10.35
CA PRO A 444 -5.96 24.38 -9.24
C PRO A 444 -6.67 23.31 -8.40
N HIS A 445 -5.99 22.20 -8.14
CA HIS A 445 -6.46 21.13 -7.30
C HIS A 445 -5.37 20.78 -6.27
N PRO A 446 -5.72 20.42 -5.00
CA PRO A 446 -4.72 20.15 -3.96
C PRO A 446 -3.67 19.10 -4.32
N GLU A 447 -4.02 18.19 -5.22
CA GLU A 447 -3.20 17.04 -5.63
C GLU A 447 -2.53 17.24 -6.99
N ALA A 448 -2.67 18.43 -7.61
CA ALA A 448 -2.18 18.70 -8.96
C ALA A 448 -1.30 19.95 -8.98
N ILE A 449 -0.35 19.94 -9.89
CA ILE A 449 0.58 21.03 -10.14
C ILE A 449 0.33 21.63 -11.51
N PRO A 450 0.60 22.94 -11.73
CA PRO A 450 0.37 23.58 -13.00
C PRO A 450 1.29 23.01 -14.09
N LEU A 451 0.74 22.81 -15.28
CA LEU A 451 1.47 22.53 -16.51
C LEU A 451 1.56 23.83 -17.32
N TYR A 452 2.77 24.34 -17.45
CA TYR A 452 3.08 25.58 -18.16
C TYR A 452 3.36 25.29 -19.63
N ARG A 453 2.76 26.08 -20.53
CA ARG A 453 3.01 26.02 -21.96
C ARG A 453 3.89 27.18 -22.40
N TYR A 454 4.89 26.85 -23.19
CA TYR A 454 5.84 27.77 -23.83
C TYR A 454 5.90 27.52 -25.34
N PHE A 455 6.19 28.56 -26.12
CA PHE A 455 6.34 28.47 -27.56
C PHE A 455 7.54 29.29 -28.06
N ASN A 456 8.31 28.72 -28.98
CA ASN A 456 9.47 29.39 -29.58
C ASN A 456 9.24 29.87 -31.01
N GLY A 457 8.02 29.74 -31.55
CA GLY A 457 7.67 30.03 -32.95
C GLY A 457 7.63 28.79 -33.84
N VAL A 458 8.14 27.65 -33.37
CA VAL A 458 8.22 26.39 -34.12
C VAL A 458 7.73 25.23 -33.27
N ASP A 459 8.04 25.23 -31.97
CA ASP A 459 7.86 24.11 -31.04
C ASP A 459 7.16 24.54 -29.76
N HIS A 460 6.15 23.77 -29.30
CA HIS A 460 5.51 23.89 -28.00
C HIS A 460 6.22 23.04 -26.97
N PHE A 461 6.65 23.68 -25.90
CA PHE A 461 7.30 23.04 -24.76
C PHE A 461 6.40 23.11 -23.53
N TYR A 462 6.18 21.97 -22.86
CA TYR A 462 5.35 21.86 -21.66
C TYR A 462 6.18 21.41 -20.48
N THR A 463 6.01 22.08 -19.33
CA THR A 463 6.78 21.79 -18.12
C THR A 463 5.98 22.12 -16.87
N THR A 464 6.26 21.44 -15.78
CA THR A 464 5.68 21.74 -14.44
C THR A 464 6.51 22.78 -13.67
N ILE A 465 7.61 23.23 -14.23
CA ILE A 465 8.51 24.22 -13.60
C ILE A 465 8.34 25.56 -14.30
N LEU A 466 7.85 26.56 -13.58
CA LEU A 466 7.81 27.93 -14.09
C LEU A 466 9.24 28.51 -14.11
N GLY A 467 9.72 28.92 -15.28
CA GLY A 467 11.09 29.43 -15.42
C GLY A 467 11.35 30.15 -16.73
N TYR A 468 12.60 30.56 -16.93
CA TYR A 468 13.09 31.07 -18.19
C TYR A 468 13.70 29.92 -18.99
N TYR A 469 13.24 29.75 -20.23
CA TYR A 469 13.75 28.77 -21.17
C TYR A 469 14.22 29.53 -22.41
N GLU A 470 15.51 29.38 -22.76
CA GLU A 470 16.13 30.12 -23.86
C GLU A 470 15.40 29.87 -25.18
N GLY A 471 15.02 30.96 -25.85
CA GLY A 471 14.28 30.91 -27.12
C GLY A 471 12.75 30.72 -26.97
N TYR A 472 12.25 30.31 -25.82
CA TYR A 472 10.82 30.09 -25.57
C TYR A 472 10.17 31.26 -24.85
N LYS A 473 8.94 31.55 -25.24
CA LYS A 473 8.07 32.52 -24.58
C LYS A 473 6.96 31.78 -23.84
N PHE A 474 6.75 32.16 -22.58
CA PHE A 474 5.60 31.67 -21.81
C PHE A 474 4.29 32.10 -22.47
N GLU A 475 3.34 31.17 -22.63
CA GLU A 475 2.02 31.45 -23.17
C GLU A 475 0.94 31.41 -22.07
N SER A 476 0.85 30.30 -21.35
CA SER A 476 -0.22 30.07 -20.37
C SER A 476 0.10 28.96 -19.36
N VAL A 477 -0.72 28.87 -18.31
CA VAL A 477 -0.98 27.61 -17.62
C VAL A 477 -2.02 26.88 -18.44
N GLU A 478 -1.65 25.75 -19.06
CA GLU A 478 -2.55 24.97 -19.91
C GLU A 478 -3.57 24.20 -19.06
N CYS A 479 -3.11 23.52 -18.03
CA CYS A 479 -3.91 22.69 -17.15
C CYS A 479 -3.16 22.38 -15.85
N TYR A 480 -3.72 21.49 -15.03
CA TYR A 480 -3.06 21.01 -13.82
C TYR A 480 -2.97 19.47 -13.88
N VAL A 481 -1.76 18.97 -13.69
CA VAL A 481 -1.37 17.55 -13.84
C VAL A 481 -0.91 16.97 -12.51
N LEU A 482 -0.86 15.64 -12.42
CA LEU A 482 -0.38 14.97 -11.21
C LEU A 482 1.16 15.03 -11.16
N PRO A 483 1.78 15.29 -9.99
CA PRO A 483 3.22 15.25 -9.86
C PRO A 483 3.77 13.83 -10.06
N LEU A 484 5.07 13.72 -10.33
CA LEU A 484 5.76 12.43 -10.40
C LEU A 484 5.92 11.75 -9.05
N GLU A 485 5.98 12.54 -7.96
CA GLU A 485 6.17 12.07 -6.58
C GLU A 485 4.88 12.17 -5.76
#